data_079f4d5a12fcef32ac42687f47de9423
#
_entry.id   079f4d5a12fcef32ac42687f47de9423
#
_cell.length_a   1.000
_cell.length_b   1.000
_cell.length_c   1.000
_cell.angle_alpha   90.00
_cell.angle_beta   90.00
_cell.angle_gamma   90.00
#
_symmetry.space_group_name_H-M   'P 1'
#
loop_
_entity.id
_entity.type
_entity.pdbx_description
1 polymer ?
#
loop_
_entity_poly.entity_id
_entity_poly.type
_entity_poly.pdbx_seq_one_letter_code
_entity_poly.pdbx_strand_id
1 'polypeptide(L)'
;MMEIGDLLNGKYRIEKLLGKGGTGSVYLCTNIELGNKWAVKHIPSDMASDKTMSEIGILKRLYHISLPRVVDIFRDEQGLYIVESNIEGTDLDSLLKRRGSFAVDIVVDWSLELCDILKYLHGVRPNPIIYRDMKPSNIMLTQGSRLVLIDFGISKEFRRFQSKDTFLAGTRGYAAPEQLIKGGMTDQRTDIYNLGATMYQLLHGRPPGLKAGGFVPSKDRVMLRINDIVSRCLENKPEGRYQRAEDVKQELQSVKNMLVVDGARKRLVYKLEVVLVVVLSMVSYAITVMGLFSK
;
A
#
# COMPACT_ATOMS: atom_id res chain seq x y z
N MET A 1 17.20 4.12 27.51
CA MET A 1 16.33 3.35 26.57
C MET A 1 14.94 3.44 27.15
N MET A 2 13.93 3.74 26.34
CA MET A 2 12.55 3.82 26.86
C MET A 2 12.03 2.44 27.17
N GLU A 3 11.36 2.28 28.30
CA GLU A 3 10.84 1.03 28.79
C GLU A 3 9.30 1.03 28.84
N ILE A 4 8.71 -0.16 28.87
CA ILE A 4 7.27 -0.30 29.06
C ILE A 4 6.90 0.26 30.43
N GLY A 5 5.89 1.11 30.48
CA GLY A 5 5.43 1.81 31.68
C GLY A 5 5.95 3.25 31.79
N ASP A 6 7.02 3.62 31.05
CA ASP A 6 7.51 5.00 31.05
C ASP A 6 6.43 5.99 30.61
N LEU A 7 6.45 7.17 31.23
CA LEU A 7 5.47 8.23 30.97
C LEU A 7 6.13 9.36 30.16
N LEU A 8 5.77 9.45 28.87
CA LEU A 8 6.26 10.47 27.98
C LEU A 8 5.44 11.76 28.14
N ASN A 9 6.13 12.90 28.26
CA ASN A 9 5.53 14.23 28.48
C ASN A 9 4.46 14.25 29.58
N GLY A 10 4.60 13.43 30.63
CA GLY A 10 3.62 13.31 31.72
C GLY A 10 2.23 12.82 31.30
N LYS A 11 2.05 12.34 30.08
CA LYS A 11 0.73 12.11 29.46
C LYS A 11 0.59 10.77 28.73
N TYR A 12 1.64 10.27 28.10
CA TYR A 12 1.56 9.08 27.25
C TYR A 12 2.36 7.93 27.88
N ARG A 13 1.68 6.92 28.42
CA ARG A 13 2.32 5.74 29.00
C ARG A 13 2.64 4.72 27.94
N ILE A 14 3.89 4.28 27.85
CA ILE A 14 4.33 3.25 26.91
C ILE A 14 3.74 1.89 27.26
N GLU A 15 3.02 1.28 26.31
CA GLU A 15 2.45 -0.07 26.43
C GLU A 15 3.36 -1.12 25.78
N LYS A 16 3.86 -0.83 24.58
CA LYS A 16 4.75 -1.72 23.83
C LYS A 16 5.46 -0.99 22.70
N LEU A 17 6.56 -1.56 22.24
CA LEU A 17 7.22 -1.18 20.99
C LEU A 17 6.40 -1.73 19.80
N LEU A 18 6.01 -0.86 18.86
CA LEU A 18 5.36 -1.23 17.59
C LEU A 18 6.37 -1.53 16.49
N GLY A 19 7.46 -0.78 16.44
CA GLY A 19 8.50 -0.95 15.45
C GLY A 19 9.74 -0.09 15.73
N LYS A 20 10.87 -0.51 15.13
CA LYS A 20 12.12 0.24 15.16
C LYS A 20 12.65 0.35 13.74
N GLY A 21 12.95 1.57 13.31
CA GLY A 21 13.45 1.88 11.96
C GLY A 21 14.70 2.75 11.98
N GLY A 22 15.19 3.11 10.81
CA GLY A 22 16.38 3.93 10.67
C GLY A 22 16.25 5.38 11.19
N THR A 23 15.02 5.87 11.37
CA THR A 23 14.73 7.24 11.84
C THR A 23 14.22 7.28 13.28
N GLY A 24 14.14 6.15 13.98
CA GLY A 24 13.65 6.11 15.35
C GLY A 24 12.80 4.88 15.69
N SER A 25 12.08 4.97 16.79
CA SER A 25 11.21 3.90 17.30
C SER A 25 9.78 4.38 17.42
N VAL A 26 8.81 3.50 17.16
CA VAL A 26 7.38 3.78 17.32
C VAL A 26 6.83 2.92 18.45
N TYR A 27 6.16 3.56 19.39
CA TYR A 27 5.58 2.94 20.57
C TYR A 27 4.05 3.06 20.54
N LEU A 28 3.35 2.02 20.97
CA LEU A 28 1.96 2.14 21.38
C LEU A 28 1.94 2.75 22.79
N CYS A 29 1.21 3.84 22.94
CA CYS A 29 1.06 4.52 24.22
C CYS A 29 -0.41 4.73 24.55
N THR A 30 -0.74 4.73 25.84
CA THR A 30 -2.06 5.12 26.33
C THR A 30 -1.96 6.53 26.93
N ASN A 31 -2.82 7.43 26.50
CA ASN A 31 -3.00 8.71 27.16
C ASN A 31 -3.66 8.47 28.53
N ILE A 32 -2.97 8.82 29.61
CA ILE A 32 -3.42 8.51 30.99
C ILE A 32 -4.67 9.29 31.42
N GLU A 33 -4.94 10.43 30.79
CA GLU A 33 -6.12 11.26 31.09
C GLU A 33 -7.36 10.79 30.33
N LEU A 34 -7.18 10.44 29.04
CA LEU A 34 -8.29 10.12 28.13
C LEU A 34 -8.50 8.60 27.95
N GLY A 35 -7.55 7.76 28.34
CA GLY A 35 -7.60 6.31 28.21
C GLY A 35 -7.47 5.79 26.77
N ASN A 36 -7.33 6.65 25.76
CA ASN A 36 -7.21 6.26 24.37
C ASN A 36 -5.76 5.96 23.97
N LYS A 37 -5.61 5.17 22.89
CA LYS A 37 -4.31 4.70 22.41
C LYS A 37 -3.81 5.52 21.24
N TRP A 38 -2.49 5.77 21.24
CA TRP A 38 -1.76 6.53 20.26
C TRP A 38 -0.50 5.81 19.81
N ALA A 39 -0.08 6.03 18.58
CA ALA A 39 1.27 5.70 18.13
C ALA A 39 2.18 6.90 18.42
N VAL A 40 3.27 6.67 19.15
CA VAL A 40 4.25 7.71 19.46
C VAL A 40 5.57 7.38 18.78
N LYS A 41 5.92 8.15 17.75
CA LYS A 41 7.21 8.03 17.06
C LYS A 41 8.24 8.87 17.80
N HIS A 42 9.26 8.21 18.34
CA HIS A 42 10.43 8.84 18.95
C HIS A 42 11.57 8.92 17.96
N ILE A 43 12.12 10.09 17.77
CA ILE A 43 13.27 10.40 16.94
C ILE A 43 14.37 10.91 17.86
N PRO A 44 15.49 10.17 18.04
CA PRO A 44 16.59 10.58 18.92
C PRO A 44 17.14 11.97 18.55
N SER A 45 17.64 12.69 19.55
CA SER A 45 18.10 14.10 19.40
C SER A 45 19.21 14.25 18.36
N ASP A 46 20.10 13.28 18.24
CA ASP A 46 21.18 13.22 17.23
C ASP A 46 20.67 12.99 15.80
N MET A 47 19.45 12.48 15.65
CA MET A 47 18.78 12.25 14.36
C MET A 47 17.76 13.36 14.01
N ALA A 48 17.38 14.18 14.98
CA ALA A 48 16.43 15.28 14.78
C ALA A 48 17.10 16.41 14.00
N SER A 49 16.71 16.56 12.73
CA SER A 49 17.27 17.53 11.78
C SER A 49 16.20 18.48 11.24
N ASP A 50 16.60 19.52 10.51
CA ASP A 50 15.67 20.39 9.77
C ASP A 50 14.74 19.62 8.83
N LYS A 51 15.21 18.47 8.31
CA LYS A 51 14.39 17.57 7.52
C LYS A 51 13.24 16.99 8.32
N THR A 52 13.50 16.58 9.57
CA THR A 52 12.46 16.06 10.49
C THR A 52 11.40 17.12 10.77
N MET A 53 11.81 18.40 10.91
CA MET A 53 10.86 19.50 11.09
C MET A 53 10.02 19.78 9.85
N SER A 54 10.59 19.62 8.66
CA SER A 54 9.84 19.71 7.39
C SER A 54 8.79 18.61 7.28
N GLU A 55 9.14 17.37 7.64
CA GLU A 55 8.24 16.21 7.69
C GLU A 55 7.05 16.48 8.62
N ILE A 56 7.30 16.99 9.82
CA ILE A 56 6.25 17.37 10.76
C ILE A 56 5.33 18.44 10.16
N GLY A 57 5.91 19.44 9.48
CA GLY A 57 5.15 20.48 8.79
C GLY A 57 4.22 19.91 7.71
N ILE A 58 4.62 18.85 7.03
CA ILE A 58 3.78 18.11 6.07
C ILE A 58 2.64 17.43 6.81
N LEU A 59 2.96 16.60 7.81
CA LEU A 59 2.00 15.76 8.53
C LEU A 59 0.88 16.59 9.19
N LYS A 60 1.21 17.75 9.76
CA LYS A 60 0.21 18.65 10.38
C LYS A 60 -0.88 19.15 9.42
N ARG A 61 -0.61 19.16 8.12
CA ARG A 61 -1.53 19.67 7.09
C ARG A 61 -2.35 18.57 6.44
N LEU A 62 -1.98 17.30 6.68
CA LEU A 62 -2.68 16.16 6.09
C LEU A 62 -3.93 15.82 6.89
N TYR A 63 -5.05 15.75 6.19
CA TYR A 63 -6.33 15.30 6.72
C TYR A 63 -6.99 14.36 5.73
N HIS A 64 -6.80 13.05 5.93
CA HIS A 64 -7.39 12.03 5.08
C HIS A 64 -7.65 10.77 5.90
N ILE A 65 -8.76 10.07 5.62
CA ILE A 65 -9.20 8.90 6.39
C ILE A 65 -8.22 7.71 6.29
N SER A 66 -7.43 7.65 5.24
CA SER A 66 -6.40 6.63 4.98
C SER A 66 -4.99 7.09 5.35
N LEU A 67 -4.85 8.11 6.21
CA LEU A 67 -3.59 8.60 6.75
C LEU A 67 -3.69 8.78 8.27
N PRO A 68 -2.61 8.52 9.04
CA PRO A 68 -2.57 8.84 10.46
C PRO A 68 -2.68 10.35 10.67
N ARG A 69 -3.41 10.76 11.69
CA ARG A 69 -3.52 12.15 12.09
C ARG A 69 -2.54 12.44 13.21
N VAL A 70 -1.68 13.43 13.03
CA VAL A 70 -0.83 13.96 14.10
C VAL A 70 -1.70 14.77 15.08
N VAL A 71 -1.60 14.45 16.36
CA VAL A 71 -2.40 15.06 17.44
C VAL A 71 -1.55 15.84 18.44
N ASP A 72 -0.26 15.47 18.59
CA ASP A 72 0.64 16.16 19.51
C ASP A 72 2.09 16.03 19.03
N ILE A 73 2.95 16.97 19.42
CA ILE A 73 4.38 16.95 19.16
C ILE A 73 5.08 17.63 20.34
N PHE A 74 6.06 16.95 20.91
CA PHE A 74 6.86 17.49 21.99
C PHE A 74 8.32 17.06 21.88
N ARG A 75 9.18 17.70 22.66
CA ARG A 75 10.62 17.44 22.75
C ARG A 75 11.06 17.35 24.21
N ASP A 76 12.04 16.50 24.45
CA ASP A 76 12.82 16.46 25.68
C ASP A 76 14.32 16.26 25.38
N GLU A 77 15.10 15.93 26.39
CA GLU A 77 16.54 15.67 26.25
C GLU A 77 16.84 14.44 25.40
N GLN A 78 15.93 13.47 25.32
CA GLN A 78 16.09 12.23 24.56
C GLN A 78 15.77 12.41 23.07
N GLY A 79 14.95 13.40 22.71
CA GLY A 79 14.65 13.67 21.33
C GLY A 79 13.30 14.33 21.04
N LEU A 80 12.79 14.05 19.86
CA LEU A 80 11.54 14.55 19.34
C LEU A 80 10.50 13.43 19.31
N TYR A 81 9.28 13.74 19.71
CA TYR A 81 8.16 12.83 19.74
C TYR A 81 7.02 13.34 18.87
N ILE A 82 6.49 12.47 18.03
CA ILE A 82 5.32 12.73 17.20
C ILE A 82 4.23 11.75 17.64
N VAL A 83 3.11 12.29 18.12
CA VAL A 83 1.94 11.51 18.52
C VAL A 83 0.93 11.49 17.42
N GLU A 84 0.58 10.32 16.94
CA GLU A 84 -0.35 10.13 15.82
C GLU A 84 -1.38 9.04 16.10
N SER A 85 -2.42 9.00 15.28
CA SER A 85 -3.47 7.98 15.38
C SER A 85 -2.87 6.58 15.41
N ASN A 86 -3.22 5.78 16.42
CA ASN A 86 -2.92 4.35 16.40
C ASN A 86 -3.82 3.65 15.36
N ILE A 87 -3.21 3.06 14.35
CA ILE A 87 -3.92 2.32 13.30
C ILE A 87 -4.00 0.84 13.70
N GLU A 88 -5.21 0.39 14.05
CA GLU A 88 -5.46 -1.01 14.36
C GLU A 88 -5.61 -1.82 13.07
N GLY A 89 -4.73 -2.79 12.89
CA GLY A 89 -4.70 -3.60 11.67
C GLY A 89 -3.43 -4.44 11.55
N THR A 90 -3.19 -4.94 10.35
CA THR A 90 -1.98 -5.68 10.00
C THR A 90 -1.37 -5.07 8.75
N ASP A 91 -0.08 -4.84 8.75
CA ASP A 91 0.63 -4.36 7.55
C ASP A 91 0.64 -5.44 6.45
N LEU A 92 0.68 -4.98 5.20
CA LEU A 92 0.61 -5.88 4.05
C LEU A 92 1.84 -6.80 3.92
N ASP A 93 3.01 -6.41 4.46
CA ASP A 93 4.21 -7.26 4.46
C ASP A 93 4.04 -8.45 5.41
N SER A 94 3.49 -8.21 6.60
CA SER A 94 3.11 -9.26 7.54
C SER A 94 2.04 -10.20 6.97
N LEU A 95 1.10 -9.67 6.20
CA LEU A 95 0.10 -10.48 5.49
C LEU A 95 0.75 -11.31 4.36
N LEU A 96 1.66 -10.72 3.58
CA LEU A 96 2.41 -11.42 2.55
C LEU A 96 3.25 -12.57 3.11
N LYS A 97 3.97 -12.35 4.21
CA LYS A 97 4.76 -13.39 4.88
C LYS A 97 3.93 -14.61 5.27
N ARG A 98 2.66 -14.39 5.59
CA ARG A 98 1.72 -15.48 5.96
C ARG A 98 1.07 -16.15 4.76
N ARG A 99 0.79 -15.42 3.67
CA ARG A 99 0.00 -15.90 2.52
C ARG A 99 0.83 -16.17 1.26
N GLY A 100 2.04 -15.63 1.16
CA GLY A 100 2.91 -15.72 -0.01
C GLY A 100 2.56 -14.70 -1.10
N SER A 101 1.31 -14.63 -1.54
CA SER A 101 0.82 -13.68 -2.56
C SER A 101 -0.68 -13.47 -2.42
N PHE A 102 -1.23 -12.54 -3.19
CA PHE A 102 -2.66 -12.22 -3.22
C PHE A 102 -3.25 -12.40 -4.61
N ALA A 103 -4.54 -12.73 -4.66
CA ALA A 103 -5.30 -12.81 -5.89
C ALA A 103 -5.39 -11.43 -6.58
N VAL A 104 -5.51 -11.45 -7.92
CA VAL A 104 -5.48 -10.23 -8.74
C VAL A 104 -6.59 -9.26 -8.37
N ASP A 105 -7.79 -9.75 -8.08
CA ASP A 105 -8.94 -8.93 -7.67
C ASP A 105 -8.66 -8.13 -6.39
N ILE A 106 -8.06 -8.77 -5.38
CA ILE A 106 -7.64 -8.13 -4.13
C ILE A 106 -6.59 -7.05 -4.41
N VAL A 107 -5.56 -7.37 -5.21
CA VAL A 107 -4.50 -6.42 -5.54
C VAL A 107 -5.04 -5.23 -6.32
N VAL A 108 -5.96 -5.45 -7.25
CA VAL A 108 -6.63 -4.38 -8.00
C VAL A 108 -7.41 -3.46 -7.08
N ASP A 109 -8.22 -4.01 -6.16
CA ASP A 109 -9.02 -3.21 -5.23
C ASP A 109 -8.14 -2.36 -4.31
N TRP A 110 -7.09 -2.95 -3.74
CA TRP A 110 -6.14 -2.22 -2.92
C TRP A 110 -5.38 -1.15 -3.70
N SER A 111 -4.99 -1.44 -4.94
CA SER A 111 -4.27 -0.49 -5.78
C SER A 111 -5.14 0.70 -6.19
N LEU A 112 -6.43 0.49 -6.40
CA LEU A 112 -7.40 1.57 -6.62
C LEU A 112 -7.46 2.52 -5.42
N GLU A 113 -7.51 1.97 -4.20
CA GLU A 113 -7.50 2.76 -2.96
C GLU A 113 -6.17 3.51 -2.77
N LEU A 114 -5.03 2.86 -3.05
CA LEU A 114 -3.71 3.50 -3.01
C LEU A 114 -3.59 4.64 -4.03
N CYS A 115 -4.16 4.50 -5.22
CA CYS A 115 -4.23 5.59 -6.20
C CYS A 115 -5.02 6.80 -5.67
N ASP A 116 -6.10 6.58 -4.91
CA ASP A 116 -6.86 7.68 -4.30
C ASP A 116 -6.05 8.40 -3.22
N ILE A 117 -5.28 7.66 -2.42
CA ILE A 117 -4.38 8.26 -1.43
C ILE A 117 -3.29 9.09 -2.14
N LEU A 118 -2.65 8.56 -3.18
CA LEU A 118 -1.66 9.29 -3.96
C LEU A 118 -2.24 10.53 -4.62
N LYS A 119 -3.43 10.42 -5.20
CA LYS A 119 -4.15 11.59 -5.77
C LYS A 119 -4.34 12.69 -4.73
N TYR A 120 -4.74 12.31 -3.50
CA TYR A 120 -4.88 13.27 -2.41
C TYR A 120 -3.54 13.94 -2.10
N LEU A 121 -2.46 13.19 -1.90
CA LEU A 121 -1.13 13.72 -1.57
C LEU A 121 -0.59 14.63 -2.68
N HIS A 122 -0.68 14.21 -3.93
CA HIS A 122 -0.24 14.99 -5.10
C HIS A 122 -1.12 16.22 -5.36
N GLY A 123 -2.34 16.22 -4.82
CA GLY A 123 -3.28 17.35 -4.89
C GLY A 123 -3.12 18.40 -3.80
N VAL A 124 -2.29 18.17 -2.77
CA VAL A 124 -2.08 19.10 -1.66
C VAL A 124 -1.53 20.44 -2.17
N ARG A 125 -2.05 21.54 -1.62
CA ARG A 125 -1.64 22.91 -1.97
C ARG A 125 -0.93 23.56 -0.77
N PRO A 126 0.01 24.52 -0.98
CA PRO A 126 0.49 24.99 -2.29
C PRO A 126 1.43 24.01 -3.01
N ASN A 127 2.05 23.07 -2.30
CA ASN A 127 3.03 22.12 -2.84
C ASN A 127 2.53 20.70 -2.71
N PRO A 128 2.50 19.92 -3.83
CA PRO A 128 2.23 18.48 -3.78
C PRO A 128 3.18 17.76 -2.83
N ILE A 129 2.69 16.69 -2.21
CA ILE A 129 3.50 15.84 -1.34
C ILE A 129 3.81 14.56 -2.08
N ILE A 130 5.10 14.26 -2.19
CA ILE A 130 5.61 13.02 -2.75
C ILE A 130 5.93 12.08 -1.58
N TYR A 131 5.32 10.92 -1.54
CA TYR A 131 5.41 10.00 -0.42
C TYR A 131 6.74 9.23 -0.36
N ARG A 132 7.21 8.70 -1.49
CA ARG A 132 8.54 8.12 -1.76
C ARG A 132 8.88 6.79 -1.06
N ASP A 133 8.03 6.25 -0.19
CA ASP A 133 8.28 4.98 0.50
C ASP A 133 7.07 4.05 0.53
N MET A 134 6.30 4.00 -0.58
CA MET A 134 5.20 3.06 -0.69
C MET A 134 5.74 1.64 -0.84
N LYS A 135 5.44 0.81 0.16
CA LYS A 135 5.81 -0.60 0.24
C LYS A 135 4.84 -1.32 1.18
N PRO A 136 4.72 -2.65 1.10
CA PRO A 136 3.75 -3.39 1.92
C PRO A 136 3.87 -3.15 3.42
N SER A 137 5.07 -2.97 3.97
CA SER A 137 5.27 -2.70 5.41
C SER A 137 4.79 -1.33 5.87
N ASN A 138 4.58 -0.39 4.94
CA ASN A 138 4.07 0.96 5.22
C ASN A 138 2.57 1.11 4.89
N ILE A 139 1.88 0.00 4.61
CA ILE A 139 0.46 -0.03 4.29
C ILE A 139 -0.25 -0.95 5.28
N MET A 140 -1.10 -0.37 6.12
CA MET A 140 -1.92 -1.10 7.10
C MET A 140 -3.28 -1.47 6.51
N LEU A 141 -3.68 -2.73 6.60
CA LEU A 141 -5.05 -3.17 6.36
C LEU A 141 -5.80 -3.17 7.70
N THR A 142 -6.75 -2.29 7.85
CA THR A 142 -7.59 -2.18 9.05
C THR A 142 -8.64 -3.30 9.13
N GLN A 143 -9.23 -3.51 10.31
CA GLN A 143 -10.34 -4.45 10.49
C GLN A 143 -11.55 -4.12 9.58
N GLY A 144 -11.76 -2.84 9.26
CA GLY A 144 -12.77 -2.38 8.30
C GLY A 144 -12.39 -2.54 6.83
N SER A 145 -11.37 -3.34 6.51
CA SER A 145 -10.85 -3.59 5.15
C SER A 145 -10.38 -2.35 4.39
N ARG A 146 -10.02 -1.27 5.10
CA ARG A 146 -9.46 -0.05 4.52
C ARG A 146 -7.96 -0.07 4.60
N LEU A 147 -7.29 0.47 3.58
CA LEU A 147 -5.86 0.71 3.62
C LEU A 147 -5.55 2.06 4.27
N VAL A 148 -4.50 2.07 5.09
CA VAL A 148 -3.93 3.28 5.70
C VAL A 148 -2.44 3.30 5.41
N LEU A 149 -1.98 4.38 4.79
CA LEU A 149 -0.58 4.61 4.49
C LEU A 149 0.08 5.25 5.70
N ILE A 150 1.09 4.58 6.26
CA ILE A 150 1.82 5.01 7.46
C ILE A 150 3.27 5.37 7.13
N ASP A 151 3.96 6.04 8.05
CA ASP A 151 5.38 6.41 7.98
C ASP A 151 5.75 7.36 6.83
N PHE A 152 5.70 8.65 7.14
CA PHE A 152 6.07 9.73 6.23
C PHE A 152 7.55 10.17 6.34
N GLY A 153 8.42 9.34 6.93
CA GLY A 153 9.81 9.68 7.28
C GLY A 153 10.71 10.14 6.15
N ILE A 154 10.36 9.86 4.89
CA ILE A 154 11.11 10.34 3.73
C ILE A 154 10.23 11.10 2.71
N SER A 155 9.01 11.43 3.11
CA SER A 155 8.11 12.24 2.28
C SER A 155 8.66 13.64 2.04
N LYS A 156 8.29 14.24 0.91
CA LYS A 156 8.81 15.56 0.49
C LYS A 156 7.71 16.40 -0.13
N GLU A 157 7.72 17.71 0.17
CA GLU A 157 7.01 18.67 -0.64
C GLU A 157 7.70 18.88 -1.99
N PHE A 158 6.94 18.77 -3.07
CA PHE A 158 7.44 19.09 -4.40
C PHE A 158 7.40 20.62 -4.62
N ARG A 159 8.56 21.23 -4.74
CA ARG A 159 8.70 22.66 -5.08
C ARG A 159 9.31 22.77 -6.48
N ARG A 160 8.62 23.43 -7.38
CA ARG A 160 8.94 23.53 -8.82
C ARG A 160 10.35 24.05 -9.13
N PHE A 161 10.97 24.79 -8.19
CA PHE A 161 12.31 25.37 -8.33
C PHE A 161 13.31 24.83 -7.28
N GLN A 162 12.99 23.73 -6.60
CA GLN A 162 13.91 23.14 -5.63
C GLN A 162 14.95 22.29 -6.34
N SER A 163 16.20 22.51 -5.94
CA SER A 163 17.36 21.72 -6.32
C SER A 163 17.24 20.27 -5.88
N LYS A 164 17.97 19.44 -6.58
CA LYS A 164 18.28 18.01 -6.44
C LYS A 164 18.13 17.47 -5.01
N ASP A 165 17.60 16.25 -4.87
CA ASP A 165 17.55 15.57 -3.60
C ASP A 165 18.98 15.31 -3.06
N THR A 166 19.23 15.77 -1.84
CA THR A 166 20.56 15.70 -1.21
C THR A 166 20.88 14.32 -0.65
N PHE A 167 19.88 13.46 -0.50
CA PHE A 167 20.02 12.13 0.10
C PHE A 167 19.48 11.03 -0.80
N LEU A 168 20.12 9.87 -0.75
CA LEU A 168 19.57 8.62 -1.25
C LEU A 168 18.38 8.25 -0.35
N ALA A 169 17.18 8.17 -0.92
CA ALA A 169 15.98 7.91 -0.18
C ALA A 169 15.22 6.72 -0.79
N GLY A 170 14.70 5.85 0.04
CA GLY A 170 13.86 4.73 -0.37
C GLY A 170 14.38 3.36 0.06
N THR A 171 13.47 2.41 0.05
CA THR A 171 13.75 1.01 0.44
C THR A 171 14.20 0.21 -0.77
N ARG A 172 15.33 -0.51 -0.64
CA ARG A 172 15.86 -1.36 -1.72
C ARG A 172 14.78 -2.32 -2.23
N GLY A 173 14.61 -2.37 -3.56
CA GLY A 173 13.59 -3.19 -4.22
C GLY A 173 12.28 -2.46 -4.51
N TYR A 174 12.03 -1.29 -3.89
CA TYR A 174 10.85 -0.45 -4.14
C TYR A 174 11.22 0.95 -4.61
N ALA A 175 12.42 1.43 -4.24
CA ALA A 175 12.88 2.75 -4.60
C ALA A 175 13.01 2.90 -6.11
N ALA A 176 12.44 3.97 -6.64
CA ALA A 176 12.59 4.34 -8.03
C ALA A 176 14.06 4.68 -8.35
N PRO A 177 14.53 4.45 -9.60
CA PRO A 177 15.92 4.70 -9.97
C PRO A 177 16.41 6.11 -9.59
N GLU A 178 15.59 7.14 -9.76
CA GLU A 178 15.91 8.52 -9.40
C GLU A 178 16.11 8.73 -7.89
N GLN A 179 15.50 7.89 -7.04
CA GLN A 179 15.72 7.94 -5.58
C GLN A 179 17.10 7.42 -5.17
N LEU A 180 17.71 6.57 -6.00
CA LEU A 180 18.99 5.92 -5.77
C LEU A 180 20.17 6.70 -6.36
N ILE A 181 19.92 7.84 -6.99
CA ILE A 181 20.93 8.71 -7.58
C ILE A 181 21.09 9.95 -6.72
N LYS A 182 22.33 10.24 -6.27
CA LYS A 182 22.62 11.46 -5.54
C LYS A 182 22.31 12.68 -6.44
N GLY A 183 21.38 13.52 -5.98
CA GLY A 183 20.89 14.64 -6.76
C GLY A 183 19.82 14.29 -7.78
N GLY A 184 19.21 13.11 -7.70
CA GLY A 184 18.03 12.76 -8.46
C GLY A 184 16.85 13.69 -8.12
N MET A 185 15.96 13.90 -9.07
CA MET A 185 14.74 14.69 -8.86
C MET A 185 13.55 13.74 -8.68
N THR A 186 12.94 13.75 -7.51
CA THR A 186 11.73 12.98 -7.24
C THR A 186 10.48 13.84 -7.43
N ASP A 187 9.48 13.31 -8.10
CA ASP A 187 8.16 13.89 -8.31
C ASP A 187 7.05 12.83 -8.15
N GLN A 188 5.82 13.16 -8.49
CA GLN A 188 4.67 12.25 -8.37
C GLN A 188 4.87 10.91 -9.10
N ARG A 189 5.71 10.85 -10.14
CA ARG A 189 6.02 9.63 -10.90
C ARG A 189 6.92 8.66 -10.13
N THR A 190 7.61 9.15 -9.10
CA THR A 190 8.34 8.33 -8.13
C THR A 190 7.37 7.46 -7.33
N ASP A 191 6.26 8.03 -6.86
CA ASP A 191 5.23 7.27 -6.13
C ASP A 191 4.51 6.26 -7.04
N ILE A 192 4.39 6.55 -8.34
CA ILE A 192 3.86 5.60 -9.33
C ILE A 192 4.78 4.37 -9.46
N TYR A 193 6.10 4.58 -9.47
CA TYR A 193 7.04 3.46 -9.45
C TYR A 193 6.92 2.63 -8.17
N ASN A 194 6.87 3.29 -7.00
CA ASN A 194 6.71 2.60 -5.71
C ASN A 194 5.37 1.82 -5.64
N LEU A 195 4.29 2.37 -6.18
CA LEU A 195 3.00 1.67 -6.33
C LEU A 195 3.15 0.43 -7.22
N GLY A 196 3.81 0.55 -8.38
CA GLY A 196 4.09 -0.58 -9.27
C GLY A 196 4.91 -1.68 -8.58
N ALA A 197 5.95 -1.31 -7.82
CA ALA A 197 6.76 -2.24 -7.05
C ALA A 197 5.96 -2.95 -5.94
N THR A 198 5.07 -2.22 -5.29
CA THR A 198 4.13 -2.75 -4.28
C THR A 198 3.16 -3.75 -4.93
N MET A 199 2.50 -3.39 -6.03
CA MET A 199 1.61 -4.27 -6.79
C MET A 199 2.33 -5.55 -7.23
N TYR A 200 3.55 -5.41 -7.77
CA TYR A 200 4.36 -6.55 -8.18
C TYR A 200 4.57 -7.51 -7.02
N GLN A 201 4.99 -7.03 -5.85
CA GLN A 201 5.22 -7.89 -4.70
C GLN A 201 3.92 -8.53 -4.19
N LEU A 202 2.81 -7.80 -4.14
CA LEU A 202 1.53 -8.35 -3.72
C LEU A 202 1.07 -9.51 -4.62
N LEU A 203 1.33 -9.42 -5.93
CA LEU A 203 1.00 -10.46 -6.92
C LEU A 203 1.96 -11.65 -6.88
N HIS A 204 3.27 -11.41 -6.65
CA HIS A 204 4.32 -12.41 -6.85
C HIS A 204 5.01 -12.86 -5.55
N GLY A 205 4.66 -12.30 -4.39
CA GLY A 205 5.23 -12.63 -3.07
C GLY A 205 6.66 -12.11 -2.83
N ARG A 206 7.27 -11.44 -3.81
CA ARG A 206 8.63 -10.91 -3.74
C ARG A 206 8.72 -9.55 -4.42
N PRO A 207 9.57 -8.62 -3.95
CA PRO A 207 9.76 -7.34 -4.62
C PRO A 207 10.34 -7.54 -6.02
N PRO A 208 10.14 -6.58 -6.95
CA PRO A 208 10.79 -6.60 -8.25
C PRO A 208 12.31 -6.57 -8.08
N GLY A 209 13.04 -7.40 -8.85
CA GLY A 209 14.49 -7.33 -8.89
C GLY A 209 14.98 -6.03 -9.53
N LEU A 210 16.28 -5.74 -9.42
CA LEU A 210 16.93 -4.57 -10.06
C LEU A 210 16.79 -4.55 -11.61
N LYS A 211 16.43 -5.66 -12.21
CA LYS A 211 15.98 -5.74 -13.59
C LYS A 211 14.50 -6.07 -13.55
N ALA A 212 13.67 -5.16 -14.04
CA ALA A 212 12.25 -5.40 -14.29
C ALA A 212 12.13 -6.59 -15.27
N GLY A 213 12.07 -7.79 -14.74
CA GLY A 213 12.07 -8.99 -15.56
C GLY A 213 11.75 -10.19 -14.70
N GLY A 214 10.61 -10.80 -14.94
CA GLY A 214 10.20 -12.01 -14.23
C GLY A 214 8.74 -12.01 -13.86
N PHE A 215 7.90 -11.36 -14.68
CA PHE A 215 6.47 -11.64 -14.65
C PHE A 215 6.25 -13.12 -14.94
N VAL A 216 5.44 -13.79 -14.11
CA VAL A 216 5.08 -15.17 -14.36
C VAL A 216 4.32 -15.21 -15.70
N PRO A 217 4.76 -15.98 -16.70
CA PRO A 217 4.03 -16.13 -17.96
C PRO A 217 2.60 -16.58 -17.65
N SER A 218 1.63 -15.89 -18.20
CA SER A 218 0.22 -16.21 -18.03
C SER A 218 -0.50 -16.17 -19.38
N LYS A 219 -1.50 -17.06 -19.55
CA LYS A 219 -2.46 -16.98 -20.66
C LYS A 219 -3.74 -16.27 -20.24
N ASP A 220 -3.88 -15.93 -18.96
CA ASP A 220 -5.02 -15.20 -18.43
C ASP A 220 -4.97 -13.73 -18.85
N ARG A 221 -6.02 -13.26 -19.54
CA ARG A 221 -6.10 -11.90 -20.09
C ARG A 221 -6.04 -10.82 -19.00
N VAL A 222 -6.61 -11.10 -17.84
CA VAL A 222 -6.59 -10.18 -16.70
C VAL A 222 -5.17 -10.08 -16.13
N MET A 223 -4.48 -11.22 -15.97
CA MET A 223 -3.09 -11.25 -15.51
C MET A 223 -2.16 -10.55 -16.51
N LEU A 224 -2.34 -10.74 -17.81
CA LEU A 224 -1.55 -10.03 -18.82
C LEU A 224 -1.77 -8.51 -18.70
N ARG A 225 -3.00 -8.07 -18.57
CA ARG A 225 -3.31 -6.64 -18.47
C ARG A 225 -2.74 -5.99 -17.21
N ILE A 226 -2.83 -6.66 -16.06
CA ILE A 226 -2.23 -6.14 -14.81
C ILE A 226 -0.70 -6.10 -14.88
N ASN A 227 -0.07 -7.09 -15.52
CA ASN A 227 1.37 -7.10 -15.75
C ASN A 227 1.81 -5.94 -16.63
N ASP A 228 1.05 -5.58 -17.68
CA ASP A 228 1.34 -4.41 -18.53
C ASP A 228 1.29 -3.11 -17.70
N ILE A 229 0.28 -2.96 -16.85
CA ILE A 229 0.14 -1.80 -15.96
C ILE A 229 1.34 -1.70 -15.01
N VAL A 230 1.67 -2.80 -14.34
CA VAL A 230 2.80 -2.86 -13.39
C VAL A 230 4.12 -2.60 -14.12
N SER A 231 4.33 -3.19 -15.29
CA SER A 231 5.53 -2.97 -16.11
C SER A 231 5.71 -1.49 -16.46
N ARG A 232 4.63 -0.83 -16.88
CA ARG A 232 4.67 0.61 -17.18
C ARG A 232 4.92 1.48 -15.94
N CYS A 233 4.38 1.12 -14.78
CA CYS A 233 4.74 1.80 -13.53
C CYS A 233 6.23 1.67 -13.21
N LEU A 234 6.84 0.51 -13.51
CA LEU A 234 8.23 0.18 -13.22
C LEU A 234 9.24 0.64 -14.29
N GLU A 235 8.82 1.42 -15.27
CA GLU A 235 9.73 2.00 -16.25
C GLU A 235 10.87 2.78 -15.57
N ASN A 236 12.10 2.56 -16.05
CA ASN A 236 13.27 3.19 -15.45
C ASN A 236 13.22 4.71 -15.55
N LYS A 237 12.80 5.23 -16.70
CA LYS A 237 12.66 6.68 -16.93
C LYS A 237 11.27 7.15 -16.50
N PRO A 238 11.16 8.19 -15.68
CA PRO A 238 9.85 8.73 -15.26
C PRO A 238 8.90 9.08 -16.42
N GLU A 239 9.46 9.47 -17.59
CA GLU A 239 8.68 9.83 -18.79
C GLU A 239 7.95 8.63 -19.39
N GLY A 240 8.46 7.41 -19.22
CA GLY A 240 7.83 6.17 -19.68
C GLY A 240 6.68 5.70 -18.80
N ARG A 241 6.63 6.17 -17.56
CA ARG A 241 5.58 5.80 -16.58
C ARG A 241 4.27 6.51 -16.86
N TYR A 242 3.24 6.12 -16.15
CA TYR A 242 2.05 6.97 -16.00
C TYR A 242 2.46 8.30 -15.39
N GLN A 243 1.80 9.39 -15.81
CA GLN A 243 2.20 10.72 -15.33
C GLN A 243 1.43 11.14 -14.06
N ARG A 244 0.28 10.53 -13.78
CA ARG A 244 -0.55 10.81 -12.61
C ARG A 244 -1.14 9.52 -12.05
N ALA A 245 -1.43 9.52 -10.76
CA ALA A 245 -2.09 8.39 -10.09
C ALA A 245 -3.48 8.08 -10.68
N GLU A 246 -4.19 9.11 -11.17
CA GLU A 246 -5.47 8.95 -11.85
C GLU A 246 -5.37 8.14 -13.13
N ASP A 247 -4.26 8.26 -13.87
CA ASP A 247 -4.05 7.50 -15.11
C ASP A 247 -3.89 6.01 -14.80
N VAL A 248 -3.15 5.66 -13.72
CA VAL A 248 -3.04 4.29 -13.21
C VAL A 248 -4.41 3.78 -12.74
N LYS A 249 -5.16 4.60 -12.01
CA LYS A 249 -6.50 4.26 -11.52
C LYS A 249 -7.46 3.90 -12.64
N GLN A 250 -7.47 4.65 -13.74
CA GLN A 250 -8.33 4.38 -14.90
C GLN A 250 -8.03 3.02 -15.53
N GLU A 251 -6.75 2.67 -15.66
CA GLU A 251 -6.33 1.37 -16.18
C GLU A 251 -6.72 0.22 -15.24
N LEU A 252 -6.51 0.38 -13.93
CA LEU A 252 -6.94 -0.59 -12.93
C LEU A 252 -8.46 -0.76 -12.90
N GLN A 253 -9.23 0.32 -13.10
CA GLN A 253 -10.69 0.24 -13.19
C GLN A 253 -11.13 -0.60 -14.40
N SER A 254 -10.41 -0.52 -15.52
CA SER A 254 -10.67 -1.37 -16.69
C SER A 254 -10.41 -2.85 -16.37
N VAL A 255 -9.34 -3.17 -15.63
CA VAL A 255 -9.07 -4.53 -15.14
C VAL A 255 -10.16 -5.01 -14.18
N LYS A 256 -10.62 -4.17 -13.27
CA LYS A 256 -11.75 -4.50 -12.36
C LYS A 256 -13.01 -4.85 -13.14
N ASN A 257 -13.33 -4.11 -14.20
CA ASN A 257 -14.46 -4.41 -15.06
C ASN A 257 -14.29 -5.75 -15.77
N MET A 258 -13.10 -6.09 -16.24
CA MET A 258 -12.81 -7.42 -16.85
C MET A 258 -13.05 -8.54 -15.84
N LEU A 259 -12.60 -8.40 -14.59
CA LEU A 259 -12.81 -9.36 -13.51
C LEU A 259 -14.29 -9.62 -13.25
N VAL A 260 -15.12 -8.56 -13.23
CA VAL A 260 -16.58 -8.67 -13.05
C VAL A 260 -17.20 -9.47 -14.19
N VAL A 261 -16.85 -9.17 -15.43
CA VAL A 261 -17.37 -9.85 -16.63
C VAL A 261 -16.95 -11.33 -16.64
N ASP A 262 -15.68 -11.62 -16.36
CA ASP A 262 -15.16 -13.00 -16.30
C ASP A 262 -15.82 -13.80 -15.17
N GLY A 263 -16.03 -13.17 -14.02
CA GLY A 263 -16.76 -13.79 -12.91
C GLY A 263 -18.20 -14.12 -13.26
N ALA A 264 -18.92 -13.22 -13.93
CA ALA A 264 -20.28 -13.46 -14.41
C ALA A 264 -20.33 -14.59 -15.44
N ARG A 265 -19.39 -14.61 -16.41
CA ARG A 265 -19.26 -15.67 -17.41
C ARG A 265 -19.01 -17.03 -16.77
N LYS A 266 -18.08 -17.14 -15.82
CA LYS A 266 -17.79 -18.40 -15.10
C LYS A 266 -19.02 -18.91 -14.35
N ARG A 267 -19.78 -18.04 -13.69
CA ARG A 267 -21.04 -18.40 -13.01
C ARG A 267 -22.10 -18.91 -14.00
N LEU A 268 -22.21 -18.30 -15.17
CA LEU A 268 -23.14 -18.73 -16.21
C LEU A 268 -22.78 -20.11 -16.74
N VAL A 269 -21.51 -20.34 -17.07
CA VAL A 269 -21.00 -21.63 -17.55
C VAL A 269 -21.28 -22.72 -16.50
N TYR A 270 -20.94 -22.48 -15.25
CA TYR A 270 -21.24 -23.43 -14.16
C TYR A 270 -22.74 -23.75 -14.03
N LYS A 271 -23.62 -22.74 -14.12
CA LYS A 271 -25.08 -22.99 -14.13
C LYS A 271 -25.52 -23.86 -15.30
N LEU A 272 -24.98 -23.62 -16.50
CA LEU A 272 -25.30 -24.43 -17.69
C LEU A 272 -24.80 -25.87 -17.55
N GLU A 273 -23.61 -26.08 -17.00
CA GLU A 273 -23.07 -27.42 -16.71
C GLU A 273 -23.93 -28.18 -15.71
N VAL A 274 -24.36 -27.53 -14.63
CA VAL A 274 -25.27 -28.12 -13.63
C VAL A 274 -26.60 -28.51 -14.30
N VAL A 275 -27.20 -27.63 -15.09
CA VAL A 275 -28.46 -27.93 -15.81
C VAL A 275 -28.26 -29.11 -16.76
N LEU A 276 -27.15 -29.16 -17.51
CA LEU A 276 -26.85 -30.24 -18.42
C LEU A 276 -26.74 -31.60 -17.70
N VAL A 277 -26.04 -31.63 -16.56
CA VAL A 277 -25.91 -32.86 -15.74
C VAL A 277 -27.27 -33.31 -15.25
N VAL A 278 -28.14 -32.39 -14.76
CA VAL A 278 -29.48 -32.75 -14.30
C VAL A 278 -30.32 -33.30 -15.44
N VAL A 279 -30.31 -32.68 -16.62
CA VAL A 279 -31.07 -33.16 -17.81
C VAL A 279 -30.59 -34.55 -18.24
N LEU A 280 -29.26 -34.74 -18.32
CA LEU A 280 -28.71 -36.07 -18.69
C LEU A 280 -29.10 -37.16 -17.68
N SER A 281 -29.11 -36.83 -16.39
CA SER A 281 -29.54 -37.75 -15.32
C SER A 281 -31.01 -38.07 -15.45
N MET A 282 -31.89 -37.12 -15.76
CA MET A 282 -33.31 -37.36 -15.99
C MET A 282 -33.56 -38.23 -17.22
N VAL A 283 -32.85 -37.97 -18.32
CA VAL A 283 -32.94 -38.79 -19.56
C VAL A 283 -32.49 -40.23 -19.28
N SER A 284 -31.35 -40.40 -18.61
CA SER A 284 -30.85 -41.72 -18.22
C SER A 284 -31.85 -42.51 -17.35
N TYR A 285 -32.43 -41.82 -16.38
CA TYR A 285 -33.46 -42.41 -15.52
C TYR A 285 -34.71 -42.82 -16.33
N ALA A 286 -35.20 -41.95 -17.21
CA ALA A 286 -36.35 -42.24 -18.09
C ALA A 286 -36.10 -43.45 -18.97
N ILE A 287 -34.92 -43.57 -19.60
CA ILE A 287 -34.52 -44.73 -20.41
C ILE A 287 -34.52 -46.01 -19.56
N THR A 288 -33.98 -45.96 -18.36
CA THR A 288 -33.92 -47.12 -17.46
C THR A 288 -35.33 -47.57 -17.08
N VAL A 289 -36.23 -46.62 -16.75
CA VAL A 289 -37.62 -46.93 -16.40
C VAL A 289 -38.37 -47.54 -17.60
N MET A 290 -38.22 -46.95 -18.80
CA MET A 290 -38.85 -47.48 -20.03
C MET A 290 -38.36 -48.90 -20.37
N GLY A 291 -37.09 -49.20 -20.17
CA GLY A 291 -36.51 -50.53 -20.36
C GLY A 291 -37.04 -51.59 -19.38
N LEU A 292 -37.51 -51.17 -18.21
CA LEU A 292 -38.15 -52.05 -17.23
C LEU A 292 -39.60 -52.43 -17.60
N PHE A 293 -40.30 -51.62 -18.38
CA PHE A 293 -41.67 -51.89 -18.83
C PHE A 293 -41.77 -52.57 -20.20
N SER A 294 -40.63 -52.74 -20.89
CA SER A 294 -40.59 -53.41 -22.19
C SER A 294 -40.19 -54.92 -22.10
N LYS A 295 -40.12 -55.49 -20.92
CA LYS A 295 -40.00 -56.90 -20.63
C LYS A 295 -41.31 -57.39 -20.00
#